data_90d0150acba2fe4fed8df6e6187e47fb
#
_entry.id   90d0150acba2fe4fed8df6e6187e47fb
#
_cell.length_a   1.000
_cell.length_b   1.000
_cell.length_c   1.000
_cell.angle_alpha   90.00
_cell.angle_beta   90.00
_cell.angle_gamma   90.00
#
_symmetry.space_group_name_H-M   'P 1'
#
loop_
_entity.id
_entity.type
_entity.pdbx_description
1 polymer ?
#
loop_
_entity_poly.entity_id
_entity_poly.type
_entity_poly.pdbx_seq_one_letter_code
_entity_poly.pdbx_strand_id
1 'polypeptide(L)'
;MNKNTNDFEIMAPIGSRESLAAAINAGANSVYFGIGKLNMRSHSANHFTIDDLKEIAETCNAKGIQTYLTVNTVIYGEDIETMHEIIDAAKAANITAVIASDVAVMMYCRQVGVEVHLSTQLNISNIDALKFYAQFADVAVLARELNMDQVKEIHEQIIKQNICGPKGQPIRIEMFCHGAFCMAISGKCYMSLHDSNRSANRGACTQICRRSYTVTDNETGNQLEIDNKYIMSPKDLKSVRFIDKMMDAGVRVFKIEGRARGPEYVHTVVSCYKEAIESVLDGTFTEEKKDQWDERLSTVFNRGFWDGYYQGQKMGEWTKDYGNKATEKKVLIGKVIKYFSRLGVAEVAVEANTFVKGEKLLITGNSTGAMFLNAEEIRYDLNPVDKAEQGWRVSIPVPDKVRPNDKLFKLVVN
;
A
#
# COMPACT_ATOMS: atom_id res chain seq x y z
N MET A 1 7.34 16.10 24.39
CA MET A 1 8.46 15.78 23.48
C MET A 1 8.20 16.46 22.15
N ASN A 2 9.13 17.25 21.62
CA ASN A 2 8.99 17.76 20.26
C ASN A 2 9.05 16.57 19.29
N LYS A 3 7.91 16.21 18.70
CA LYS A 3 7.84 15.16 17.67
C LYS A 3 8.52 15.68 16.40
N ASN A 4 9.45 14.90 15.84
CA ASN A 4 10.15 15.20 14.59
C ASN A 4 9.55 14.32 13.47
N THR A 5 9.62 14.76 12.23
CA THR A 5 9.24 13.97 11.03
C THR A 5 9.91 12.60 10.99
N ASN A 6 11.14 12.49 11.48
CA ASN A 6 11.89 11.22 11.54
C ASN A 6 11.34 10.21 12.56
N ASP A 7 10.42 10.63 13.46
CA ASP A 7 9.78 9.74 14.41
C ASP A 7 8.64 8.92 13.75
N PHE A 8 8.21 9.32 12.57
CA PHE A 8 7.08 8.74 11.85
C PHE A 8 7.51 8.17 10.52
N GLU A 9 7.05 6.96 10.23
CA GLU A 9 7.43 6.20 9.06
C GLU A 9 6.18 5.90 8.22
N ILE A 10 6.21 6.25 6.93
CA ILE A 10 5.22 5.86 5.94
C ILE A 10 5.76 4.66 5.19
N MET A 11 5.09 3.52 5.36
CA MET A 11 5.43 2.26 4.72
C MET A 11 4.56 2.03 3.49
N ALA A 12 5.17 2.15 2.31
CA ALA A 12 4.49 2.02 1.02
C ALA A 12 4.46 0.57 0.51
N PRO A 13 3.33 0.12 -0.07
CA PRO A 13 3.23 -1.17 -0.74
C PRO A 13 3.87 -1.11 -2.12
N ILE A 14 4.68 -2.07 -2.49
CA ILE A 14 5.17 -2.19 -3.86
C ILE A 14 4.95 -3.59 -4.41
N GLY A 15 4.57 -3.68 -5.68
CA GLY A 15 4.38 -4.93 -6.41
C GLY A 15 4.99 -4.90 -7.82
N SER A 16 5.53 -3.76 -8.23
CA SER A 16 6.22 -3.58 -9.52
C SER A 16 7.30 -2.50 -9.40
N ARG A 17 8.19 -2.41 -10.40
CA ARG A 17 9.21 -1.34 -10.45
C ARG A 17 8.58 0.04 -10.58
N GLU A 18 7.48 0.18 -11.30
CA GLU A 18 6.74 1.44 -11.38
C GLU A 18 6.20 1.86 -10.01
N SER A 19 5.65 0.93 -9.21
CA SER A 19 5.17 1.25 -7.87
C SER A 19 6.30 1.55 -6.90
N LEU A 20 7.48 0.92 -7.05
CA LEU A 20 8.70 1.27 -6.30
C LEU A 20 9.12 2.71 -6.59
N ALA A 21 9.27 3.07 -7.87
CA ALA A 21 9.64 4.42 -8.25
C ALA A 21 8.60 5.46 -7.80
N ALA A 22 7.30 5.12 -7.87
CA ALA A 22 6.22 5.97 -7.39
C ALA A 22 6.28 6.19 -5.87
N ALA A 23 6.56 5.13 -5.07
CA ALA A 23 6.72 5.23 -3.63
C ALA A 23 7.91 6.13 -3.24
N ILE A 24 9.04 5.97 -3.93
CA ILE A 24 10.25 6.78 -3.74
C ILE A 24 9.96 8.24 -4.04
N ASN A 25 9.35 8.53 -5.20
CA ASN A 25 9.08 9.90 -5.64
C ASN A 25 8.02 10.61 -4.77
N ALA A 26 7.09 9.85 -4.19
CA ALA A 26 6.12 10.36 -3.22
C ALA A 26 6.70 10.58 -1.81
N GLY A 27 7.94 10.15 -1.56
CA GLY A 27 8.65 10.34 -0.29
C GLY A 27 8.31 9.34 0.80
N ALA A 28 8.05 8.08 0.44
CA ALA A 28 7.94 7.00 1.41
C ALA A 28 9.25 6.84 2.22
N ASN A 29 9.13 6.50 3.51
CA ASN A 29 10.27 6.19 4.37
C ASN A 29 10.72 4.74 4.21
N SER A 30 9.78 3.87 3.89
CA SER A 30 10.03 2.46 3.67
C SER A 30 9.09 1.87 2.62
N VAL A 31 9.51 0.74 2.06
CA VAL A 31 8.70 -0.05 1.14
C VAL A 31 8.59 -1.49 1.62
N TYR A 32 7.43 -2.12 1.39
CA TYR A 32 7.25 -3.54 1.68
C TYR A 32 6.72 -4.31 0.49
N PHE A 33 7.22 -5.53 0.31
CA PHE A 33 6.91 -6.37 -0.84
C PHE A 33 7.06 -7.85 -0.50
N GLY A 34 6.64 -8.72 -1.41
CA GLY A 34 6.85 -10.16 -1.32
C GLY A 34 7.52 -10.69 -2.57
N ILE A 35 8.22 -11.81 -2.41
CA ILE A 35 8.79 -12.58 -3.51
C ILE A 35 8.26 -14.02 -3.47
N GLY A 36 8.14 -14.65 -4.62
CA GLY A 36 7.77 -16.06 -4.72
C GLY A 36 6.52 -16.44 -3.89
N LYS A 37 6.62 -17.53 -3.10
CA LYS A 37 5.48 -18.16 -2.46
C LYS A 37 5.17 -17.59 -1.06
N LEU A 38 5.98 -17.60 -0.12
CA LEU A 38 5.72 -17.47 1.32
C LEU A 38 5.22 -16.07 1.79
N ASN A 39 4.33 -15.44 1.01
CA ASN A 39 3.73 -14.15 1.35
C ASN A 39 2.23 -14.11 1.03
N MET A 40 1.48 -13.25 1.72
CA MET A 40 0.01 -13.16 1.65
C MET A 40 -0.55 -12.69 0.29
N ARG A 41 0.29 -12.40 -0.69
CA ARG A 41 -0.05 -12.00 -2.07
C ARG A 41 0.68 -12.81 -3.12
N SER A 42 1.13 -14.02 -2.79
CA SER A 42 1.92 -14.89 -3.69
C SER A 42 1.21 -15.24 -5.00
N HIS A 43 -0.11 -15.14 -5.06
CA HIS A 43 -0.92 -15.35 -6.26
C HIS A 43 -1.38 -14.05 -6.95
N SER A 44 -0.80 -12.90 -6.63
CA SER A 44 -1.05 -11.67 -7.39
C SER A 44 -0.34 -11.70 -8.74
N ALA A 45 -0.88 -10.97 -9.74
CA ALA A 45 -0.33 -10.96 -11.11
C ALA A 45 1.09 -10.37 -11.20
N ASN A 46 1.44 -9.47 -10.29
CA ASN A 46 2.75 -8.83 -10.23
C ASN A 46 3.45 -9.25 -8.94
N HIS A 47 4.66 -9.78 -9.06
CA HIS A 47 5.51 -10.11 -7.91
C HIS A 47 6.97 -10.07 -8.33
N PHE A 48 7.81 -9.73 -7.36
CA PHE A 48 9.25 -9.79 -7.50
C PHE A 48 9.76 -11.21 -7.28
N THR A 49 10.95 -11.46 -7.79
CA THR A 49 11.70 -12.71 -7.61
C THR A 49 12.85 -12.52 -6.63
N ILE A 50 13.56 -13.57 -6.30
CA ILE A 50 14.78 -13.52 -5.48
C ILE A 50 15.86 -12.64 -6.16
N ASP A 51 15.95 -12.68 -7.48
CA ASP A 51 16.94 -11.92 -8.26
C ASP A 51 16.70 -10.39 -8.20
N ASP A 52 15.45 -9.97 -7.97
CA ASP A 52 15.10 -8.55 -7.84
C ASP A 52 15.52 -7.94 -6.50
N LEU A 53 15.80 -8.75 -5.46
CA LEU A 53 16.09 -8.27 -4.09
C LEU A 53 17.25 -7.29 -4.04
N LYS A 54 18.33 -7.61 -4.72
CA LYS A 54 19.55 -6.79 -4.72
C LYS A 54 19.27 -5.41 -5.35
N GLU A 55 18.63 -5.37 -6.51
CA GLU A 55 18.29 -4.12 -7.21
C GLU A 55 17.35 -3.24 -6.37
N ILE A 56 16.33 -3.85 -5.74
CA ILE A 56 15.39 -3.12 -4.87
C ILE A 56 16.13 -2.54 -3.66
N ALA A 57 16.96 -3.34 -2.98
CA ALA A 57 17.70 -2.91 -1.82
C ALA A 57 18.69 -1.79 -2.16
N GLU A 58 19.49 -1.93 -3.23
CA GLU A 58 20.44 -0.90 -3.68
C GLU A 58 19.71 0.41 -4.04
N THR A 59 18.59 0.31 -4.76
CA THR A 59 17.80 1.48 -5.16
C THR A 59 17.24 2.22 -3.94
N CYS A 60 16.73 1.50 -2.94
CA CYS A 60 16.16 2.07 -1.73
C CYS A 60 17.26 2.62 -0.81
N ASN A 61 18.32 1.84 -0.55
CA ASN A 61 19.42 2.22 0.34
C ASN A 61 20.14 3.48 -0.14
N ALA A 62 20.33 3.65 -1.47
CA ALA A 62 20.90 4.85 -2.05
C ALA A 62 20.09 6.13 -1.76
N LYS A 63 18.83 5.98 -1.33
CA LYS A 63 17.91 7.08 -0.99
C LYS A 63 17.52 7.10 0.49
N GLY A 64 18.15 6.25 1.33
CA GLY A 64 17.82 6.14 2.75
C GLY A 64 16.44 5.53 3.04
N ILE A 65 15.87 4.80 2.09
CA ILE A 65 14.55 4.16 2.21
C ILE A 65 14.74 2.72 2.71
N GLN A 66 14.02 2.33 3.73
CA GLN A 66 14.09 0.98 4.29
C GLN A 66 13.28 -0.02 3.46
N THR A 67 13.71 -1.29 3.49
CA THR A 67 13.10 -2.36 2.68
C THR A 67 12.61 -3.49 3.58
N TYR A 68 11.35 -3.90 3.42
CA TYR A 68 10.75 -4.95 4.23
C TYR A 68 10.19 -6.07 3.36
N LEU A 69 10.78 -7.26 3.52
CA LEU A 69 10.36 -8.44 2.79
C LEU A 69 9.28 -9.21 3.57
N THR A 70 8.13 -9.47 2.96
CA THR A 70 7.07 -10.26 3.60
C THR A 70 7.32 -11.76 3.46
N VAL A 71 7.49 -12.44 4.60
CA VAL A 71 7.49 -13.90 4.76
C VAL A 71 6.45 -14.23 5.84
N ASN A 72 5.19 -13.92 5.56
CA ASN A 72 4.13 -13.83 6.55
C ASN A 72 2.95 -14.78 6.31
N THR A 73 3.18 -15.88 5.61
CA THR A 73 2.25 -17.02 5.54
C THR A 73 2.48 -17.97 6.70
N VAL A 74 1.55 -18.90 6.91
CA VAL A 74 1.79 -20.08 7.74
C VAL A 74 2.82 -20.95 7.03
N ILE A 75 3.84 -21.44 7.74
CA ILE A 75 4.92 -22.28 7.23
C ILE A 75 4.63 -23.74 7.52
N TYR A 76 4.67 -24.58 6.50
CA TYR A 76 4.58 -26.03 6.64
C TYR A 76 5.97 -26.65 6.59
N GLY A 77 6.11 -27.91 7.01
CA GLY A 77 7.40 -28.61 7.00
C GLY A 77 8.09 -28.60 5.63
N GLU A 78 7.32 -28.69 4.55
CA GLU A 78 7.80 -28.63 3.16
C GLU A 78 8.29 -27.23 2.71
N ASP A 79 7.95 -26.18 3.46
CA ASP A 79 8.33 -24.80 3.14
C ASP A 79 9.65 -24.37 3.81
N ILE A 80 10.17 -25.15 4.75
CA ILE A 80 11.29 -24.74 5.62
C ILE A 80 12.54 -24.41 4.79
N GLU A 81 12.91 -25.23 3.83
CA GLU A 81 14.07 -24.97 2.97
C GLU A 81 13.89 -23.69 2.15
N THR A 82 12.73 -23.52 1.50
CA THR A 82 12.41 -22.30 0.75
C THR A 82 12.41 -21.06 1.65
N MET A 83 11.92 -21.18 2.88
CA MET A 83 11.93 -20.10 3.87
C MET A 83 13.38 -19.69 4.22
N HIS A 84 14.26 -20.66 4.44
CA HIS A 84 15.70 -20.41 4.68
C HIS A 84 16.33 -19.68 3.48
N GLU A 85 16.15 -20.20 2.26
CA GLU A 85 16.66 -19.59 1.03
C GLU A 85 16.23 -18.12 0.88
N ILE A 86 14.94 -17.84 1.13
CA ILE A 86 14.39 -16.48 1.03
C ILE A 86 15.03 -15.54 2.07
N ILE A 87 15.18 -15.99 3.31
CA ILE A 87 15.76 -15.17 4.39
C ILE A 87 17.24 -14.95 4.17
N ASP A 88 17.98 -15.95 3.74
CA ASP A 88 19.41 -15.85 3.43
C ASP A 88 19.65 -14.91 2.24
N ALA A 89 18.82 -14.98 1.20
CA ALA A 89 18.87 -14.05 0.08
C ALA A 89 18.52 -12.60 0.50
N ALA A 90 17.55 -12.41 1.40
CA ALA A 90 17.21 -11.11 1.96
C ALA A 90 18.38 -10.52 2.73
N LYS A 91 19.06 -11.33 3.56
CA LYS A 91 20.27 -10.94 4.29
C LYS A 91 21.39 -10.55 3.33
N ALA A 92 21.66 -11.38 2.33
CA ALA A 92 22.72 -11.14 1.33
C ALA A 92 22.48 -9.87 0.52
N ALA A 93 21.21 -9.52 0.26
CA ALA A 93 20.80 -8.30 -0.43
C ALA A 93 20.76 -7.06 0.48
N ASN A 94 21.03 -7.16 1.79
CA ASN A 94 20.86 -6.08 2.76
C ASN A 94 19.43 -5.53 2.84
N ILE A 95 18.44 -6.41 2.78
CA ILE A 95 17.06 -6.07 3.11
C ILE A 95 17.00 -5.70 4.60
N THR A 96 16.32 -4.61 4.93
CA THR A 96 16.31 -4.05 6.30
C THR A 96 15.66 -5.00 7.30
N ALA A 97 14.49 -5.55 6.98
CA ALA A 97 13.78 -6.49 7.87
C ALA A 97 12.86 -7.45 7.12
N VAL A 98 12.49 -8.52 7.80
CA VAL A 98 11.49 -9.50 7.36
C VAL A 98 10.20 -9.31 8.14
N ILE A 99 9.07 -9.16 7.45
CA ILE A 99 7.74 -9.12 8.07
C ILE A 99 7.24 -10.56 8.25
N ALA A 100 7.14 -11.02 9.50
CA ALA A 100 6.86 -12.41 9.86
C ALA A 100 5.59 -12.58 10.68
N SER A 101 4.92 -13.72 10.55
CA SER A 101 3.82 -14.17 11.42
C SER A 101 4.05 -15.58 11.99
N ASP A 102 4.90 -16.36 11.37
CA ASP A 102 5.23 -17.71 11.81
C ASP A 102 6.48 -17.69 12.70
N VAL A 103 6.43 -18.48 13.80
CA VAL A 103 7.55 -18.57 14.75
C VAL A 103 8.80 -19.15 14.09
N ALA A 104 8.66 -20.10 13.14
CA ALA A 104 9.80 -20.66 12.41
C ALA A 104 10.58 -19.56 11.68
N VAL A 105 9.88 -18.61 11.02
CA VAL A 105 10.50 -17.46 10.36
C VAL A 105 11.23 -16.57 11.37
N MET A 106 10.56 -16.24 12.50
CA MET A 106 11.16 -15.38 13.54
C MET A 106 12.42 -16.00 14.13
N MET A 107 12.38 -17.29 14.44
CA MET A 107 13.51 -18.03 15.00
C MET A 107 14.69 -18.08 14.03
N TYR A 108 14.45 -18.36 12.76
CA TYR A 108 15.52 -18.40 11.76
C TYR A 108 16.11 -17.02 11.50
N CYS A 109 15.28 -15.97 11.37
CA CYS A 109 15.73 -14.59 11.26
C CYS A 109 16.66 -14.21 12.43
N ARG A 110 16.26 -14.56 13.67
CA ARG A 110 17.10 -14.34 14.86
C ARG A 110 18.42 -15.10 14.79
N GLN A 111 18.40 -16.36 14.34
CA GLN A 111 19.60 -17.19 14.21
C GLN A 111 20.60 -16.59 13.22
N VAL A 112 20.12 -16.08 12.08
CA VAL A 112 20.99 -15.51 11.04
C VAL A 112 21.24 -14.01 11.19
N GLY A 113 20.62 -13.35 12.17
CA GLY A 113 20.79 -11.93 12.46
C GLY A 113 20.06 -11.01 11.47
N VAL A 114 18.87 -11.38 11.01
CA VAL A 114 17.97 -10.54 10.21
C VAL A 114 16.89 -9.95 11.11
N GLU A 115 16.63 -8.66 10.97
CA GLU A 115 15.57 -7.96 11.72
C GLU A 115 14.18 -8.47 11.37
N VAL A 116 13.29 -8.52 12.37
CA VAL A 116 11.91 -8.95 12.21
C VAL A 116 10.95 -7.81 12.56
N HIS A 117 9.92 -7.63 11.72
CA HIS A 117 8.71 -6.90 12.03
C HIS A 117 7.55 -7.89 12.19
N LEU A 118 6.74 -7.71 13.23
CA LEU A 118 5.61 -8.61 13.48
C LEU A 118 4.44 -8.27 12.56
N SER A 119 3.92 -9.28 11.89
CA SER A 119 2.83 -9.11 10.93
C SER A 119 1.45 -9.01 11.59
N THR A 120 0.50 -8.35 10.93
CA THR A 120 -0.89 -8.22 11.38
C THR A 120 -1.59 -9.57 11.61
N GLN A 121 -1.14 -10.67 10.99
CA GLN A 121 -1.70 -12.00 11.19
C GLN A 121 -1.52 -12.55 12.61
N LEU A 122 -0.65 -11.96 13.41
CA LEU A 122 -0.50 -12.29 14.82
C LEU A 122 -1.65 -11.74 15.68
N ASN A 123 -2.38 -10.75 15.16
CA ASN A 123 -3.53 -10.13 15.83
C ASN A 123 -3.21 -9.64 17.25
N ILE A 124 -2.06 -8.98 17.41
CA ILE A 124 -1.62 -8.45 18.70
C ILE A 124 -2.60 -7.36 19.13
N SER A 125 -3.28 -7.59 20.24
CA SER A 125 -4.37 -6.73 20.74
C SER A 125 -4.29 -6.40 22.24
N ASN A 126 -3.22 -6.83 22.91
CA ASN A 126 -2.97 -6.53 24.33
C ASN A 126 -1.46 -6.52 24.60
N ILE A 127 -1.12 -5.96 25.78
CA ILE A 127 0.28 -5.74 26.15
C ILE A 127 1.04 -7.04 26.43
N ASP A 128 0.37 -8.08 26.96
CA ASP A 128 1.04 -9.34 27.31
C ASP A 128 1.45 -10.11 26.07
N ALA A 129 0.57 -10.15 25.05
CA ALA A 129 0.91 -10.71 23.74
C ALA A 129 2.06 -9.93 23.09
N LEU A 130 2.01 -8.58 23.14
CA LEU A 130 3.08 -7.74 22.60
C LEU A 130 4.41 -8.00 23.29
N LYS A 131 4.40 -8.10 24.63
CA LYS A 131 5.59 -8.38 25.44
C LYS A 131 6.24 -9.73 25.09
N PHE A 132 5.41 -10.75 24.84
CA PHE A 132 5.92 -12.04 24.37
C PHE A 132 6.63 -11.91 23.02
N TYR A 133 6.03 -11.22 22.06
CA TYR A 133 6.60 -11.09 20.72
C TYR A 133 7.74 -10.07 20.62
N ALA A 134 7.86 -9.13 21.56
CA ALA A 134 8.94 -8.12 21.58
C ALA A 134 10.34 -8.75 21.66
N GLN A 135 10.47 -9.99 22.12
CA GLN A 135 11.75 -10.71 22.11
C GLN A 135 12.28 -11.00 20.70
N PHE A 136 11.43 -10.91 19.66
CA PHE A 136 11.78 -11.22 18.27
C PHE A 136 11.87 -9.98 17.37
N ALA A 137 11.25 -8.86 17.74
CA ALA A 137 11.03 -7.76 16.81
C ALA A 137 11.05 -6.39 17.47
N ASP A 138 11.46 -5.38 16.72
CA ASP A 138 11.47 -3.97 17.14
C ASP A 138 10.23 -3.19 16.68
N VAL A 139 9.40 -3.79 15.80
CA VAL A 139 8.16 -3.22 15.28
C VAL A 139 7.04 -4.26 15.33
N ALA A 140 5.87 -3.86 15.85
CA ALA A 140 4.69 -4.71 15.94
C ALA A 140 3.48 -4.09 15.26
N VAL A 141 2.85 -4.82 14.32
CA VAL A 141 1.54 -4.44 13.78
C VAL A 141 0.46 -4.86 14.78
N LEU A 142 -0.28 -3.88 15.28
CA LEU A 142 -1.43 -4.17 16.13
C LEU A 142 -2.65 -4.62 15.30
N ALA A 143 -3.57 -5.31 15.97
CA ALA A 143 -4.84 -5.75 15.38
C ALA A 143 -5.65 -4.56 14.87
N ARG A 144 -6.28 -4.70 13.71
CA ARG A 144 -7.06 -3.63 13.05
C ARG A 144 -8.42 -3.38 13.70
N GLU A 145 -8.81 -4.24 14.60
CA GLU A 145 -10.05 -4.18 15.38
C GLU A 145 -9.96 -3.25 16.59
N LEU A 146 -8.74 -2.82 16.97
CA LEU A 146 -8.51 -1.92 18.09
C LEU A 146 -8.92 -0.49 17.74
N ASN A 147 -9.51 0.21 18.72
CA ASN A 147 -9.70 1.66 18.66
C ASN A 147 -8.45 2.41 19.16
N MET A 148 -8.40 3.72 18.91
CA MET A 148 -7.22 4.53 19.29
C MET A 148 -6.97 4.63 20.79
N ASP A 149 -8.00 4.50 21.62
CA ASP A 149 -7.82 4.49 23.08
C ASP A 149 -7.11 3.22 23.54
N GLN A 150 -7.47 2.06 22.98
CA GLN A 150 -6.80 0.79 23.25
C GLN A 150 -5.34 0.79 22.73
N VAL A 151 -5.10 1.38 21.57
CA VAL A 151 -3.74 1.54 21.02
C VAL A 151 -2.89 2.43 21.92
N LYS A 152 -3.46 3.53 22.42
CA LYS A 152 -2.81 4.46 23.35
C LYS A 152 -2.47 3.76 24.67
N GLU A 153 -3.38 2.99 25.24
CA GLU A 153 -3.12 2.20 26.44
C GLU A 153 -1.94 1.24 26.26
N ILE A 154 -1.90 0.51 25.13
CA ILE A 154 -0.78 -0.37 24.80
C ILE A 154 0.53 0.44 24.71
N HIS A 155 0.52 1.59 24.04
CA HIS A 155 1.71 2.45 23.95
C HIS A 155 2.20 2.94 25.31
N GLU A 156 1.29 3.40 26.17
CA GLU A 156 1.63 3.84 27.52
C GLU A 156 2.25 2.70 28.35
N GLN A 157 1.74 1.47 28.19
CA GLN A 157 2.29 0.29 28.85
C GLN A 157 3.68 -0.10 28.27
N ILE A 158 3.92 0.05 26.97
CA ILE A 158 5.26 -0.16 26.38
C ILE A 158 6.28 0.75 27.07
N ILE A 159 5.95 2.02 27.23
CA ILE A 159 6.85 3.00 27.84
C ILE A 159 7.01 2.72 29.35
N LYS A 160 5.89 2.52 30.07
CA LYS A 160 5.89 2.29 31.52
C LYS A 160 6.67 1.05 31.94
N GLN A 161 6.54 -0.05 31.16
CA GLN A 161 7.19 -1.32 31.45
C GLN A 161 8.55 -1.46 30.74
N ASN A 162 8.99 -0.45 29.98
CA ASN A 162 10.20 -0.48 29.16
C ASN A 162 10.28 -1.74 28.28
N ILE A 163 9.21 -2.02 27.52
CA ILE A 163 9.17 -3.20 26.63
C ILE A 163 9.95 -2.89 25.39
N CYS A 164 11.14 -3.49 25.28
CA CYS A 164 12.08 -3.28 24.19
C CYS A 164 12.16 -4.48 23.26
N GLY A 165 12.43 -4.21 21.99
CA GLY A 165 12.81 -5.22 21.00
C GLY A 165 14.29 -5.60 21.10
N PRO A 166 14.79 -6.44 20.17
CA PRO A 166 16.18 -6.92 20.14
C PRO A 166 17.24 -5.80 20.09
N LYS A 167 16.91 -4.63 19.54
CA LYS A 167 17.81 -3.45 19.50
C LYS A 167 17.89 -2.69 20.83
N GLY A 168 17.17 -3.13 21.86
CA GLY A 168 17.14 -2.46 23.16
C GLY A 168 16.39 -1.13 23.18
N GLN A 169 15.59 -0.84 22.15
CA GLN A 169 14.72 0.33 22.08
C GLN A 169 13.26 -0.08 22.32
N PRO A 170 12.41 0.82 22.86
CA PRO A 170 10.99 0.55 22.98
C PRO A 170 10.39 0.10 21.66
N ILE A 171 9.62 -0.99 21.68
CA ILE A 171 9.00 -1.54 20.47
C ILE A 171 8.06 -0.51 19.83
N ARG A 172 8.16 -0.32 18.52
CA ARG A 172 7.36 0.64 17.75
C ARG A 172 6.04 0.02 17.33
N ILE A 173 4.98 0.81 17.43
CA ILE A 173 3.65 0.41 16.95
C ILE A 173 3.50 0.75 15.47
N GLU A 174 3.15 -0.27 14.69
CA GLU A 174 2.73 -0.16 13.29
C GLU A 174 1.23 -0.39 13.18
N MET A 175 0.53 0.44 12.40
CA MET A 175 -0.87 0.24 12.05
C MET A 175 -1.14 0.52 10.58
N PHE A 176 -2.10 -0.18 10.00
CA PHE A 176 -2.62 0.20 8.70
C PHE A 176 -3.30 1.56 8.77
N CYS A 177 -3.02 2.43 7.82
CA CYS A 177 -3.65 3.76 7.72
C CYS A 177 -4.55 3.91 6.49
N HIS A 178 -4.33 3.11 5.44
CA HIS A 178 -5.10 3.23 4.19
C HIS A 178 -5.22 1.89 3.45
N GLY A 179 -6.33 1.73 2.72
CA GLY A 179 -6.52 0.69 1.71
C GLY A 179 -7.42 -0.45 2.16
N ALA A 180 -7.36 -1.57 1.45
CA ALA A 180 -8.30 -2.66 1.58
C ALA A 180 -8.42 -3.20 3.02
N PHE A 181 -9.64 -3.19 3.55
CA PHE A 181 -9.98 -3.81 4.83
C PHE A 181 -10.45 -5.25 4.62
N CYS A 182 -10.06 -6.17 5.49
CA CYS A 182 -10.49 -7.56 5.42
C CYS A 182 -11.80 -7.76 6.20
N MET A 183 -12.71 -8.57 5.66
CA MET A 183 -13.92 -9.00 6.36
C MET A 183 -13.62 -9.81 7.62
N ALA A 184 -12.58 -10.63 7.57
CA ALA A 184 -12.16 -11.50 8.65
C ALA A 184 -11.01 -10.90 9.46
N ILE A 185 -10.87 -11.35 10.70
CA ILE A 185 -9.65 -11.19 11.48
C ILE A 185 -8.46 -11.65 10.65
N SER A 186 -7.37 -10.87 10.67
CA SER A 186 -6.23 -11.10 9.81
C SER A 186 -5.65 -12.51 9.97
N GLY A 187 -5.48 -13.23 8.85
CA GLY A 187 -4.95 -14.60 8.86
C GLY A 187 -5.92 -15.67 9.35
N LYS A 188 -7.18 -15.39 9.66
CA LYS A 188 -8.15 -16.36 10.20
C LYS A 188 -9.31 -16.68 9.24
N CYS A 189 -9.19 -16.33 7.96
CA CYS A 189 -10.25 -16.54 6.98
C CYS A 189 -10.19 -17.92 6.35
N TYR A 190 -11.30 -18.65 6.42
CA TYR A 190 -11.48 -19.97 5.79
C TYR A 190 -12.25 -19.92 4.47
N MET A 191 -12.80 -18.76 4.07
CA MET A 191 -13.71 -18.69 2.92
C MET A 191 -13.11 -19.26 1.63
N SER A 192 -11.91 -18.80 1.25
CA SER A 192 -11.26 -19.27 0.01
C SER A 192 -10.82 -20.74 0.10
N LEU A 193 -10.44 -21.20 1.29
CA LEU A 193 -10.10 -22.62 1.50
C LEU A 193 -11.33 -23.50 1.32
N HIS A 194 -12.46 -23.12 1.88
CA HIS A 194 -13.71 -23.86 1.79
C HIS A 194 -14.29 -23.86 0.37
N ASP A 195 -14.27 -22.69 -0.31
CA ASP A 195 -14.84 -22.52 -1.66
C ASP A 195 -14.00 -23.22 -2.76
N SER A 196 -12.68 -23.14 -2.68
CA SER A 196 -11.81 -23.49 -3.82
C SER A 196 -10.51 -24.21 -3.43
N ASN A 197 -10.41 -24.72 -2.20
CA ASN A 197 -9.21 -25.36 -1.65
C ASN A 197 -7.96 -24.43 -1.76
N ARG A 198 -8.14 -23.11 -1.57
CA ARG A 198 -7.08 -22.10 -1.62
C ARG A 198 -6.99 -21.36 -0.30
N SER A 199 -5.96 -21.65 0.50
CA SER A 199 -5.80 -21.04 1.81
C SER A 199 -5.37 -19.57 1.71
N ALA A 200 -6.19 -18.68 2.26
CA ALA A 200 -5.84 -17.27 2.38
C ALA A 200 -4.57 -17.07 3.23
N ASN A 201 -4.35 -17.91 4.25
CA ASN A 201 -3.17 -17.86 5.12
C ASN A 201 -1.89 -18.32 4.43
N ARG A 202 -2.02 -18.91 3.24
CA ARG A 202 -0.91 -19.34 2.39
C ARG A 202 -0.81 -18.50 1.11
N GLY A 203 -1.36 -17.27 1.14
CA GLY A 203 -1.27 -16.32 0.04
C GLY A 203 -2.28 -16.51 -1.10
N ALA A 204 -3.19 -17.47 -1.01
CA ALA A 204 -4.13 -17.86 -2.07
C ALA A 204 -5.56 -17.34 -1.86
N CYS A 205 -5.73 -16.12 -1.30
CA CYS A 205 -7.03 -15.51 -1.12
C CYS A 205 -7.69 -15.18 -2.47
N THR A 206 -8.84 -15.78 -2.77
CA THR A 206 -9.63 -15.55 -4.00
C THR A 206 -10.61 -14.39 -3.88
N GLN A 207 -10.65 -13.71 -2.74
CA GLN A 207 -11.50 -12.55 -2.44
C GLN A 207 -13.00 -12.82 -2.69
N ILE A 208 -13.51 -14.02 -2.40
CA ILE A 208 -14.93 -14.35 -2.60
C ILE A 208 -15.88 -13.48 -1.78
N CYS A 209 -15.42 -12.93 -0.64
CA CYS A 209 -16.15 -11.93 0.15
C CYS A 209 -16.46 -10.64 -0.64
N ARG A 210 -15.84 -10.44 -1.80
CA ARG A 210 -16.07 -9.28 -2.68
C ARG A 210 -17.10 -9.53 -3.78
N ARG A 211 -17.67 -10.74 -3.85
CA ARG A 211 -18.75 -11.09 -4.78
C ARG A 211 -20.11 -10.65 -4.21
N SER A 212 -21.10 -10.52 -5.09
CA SER A 212 -22.49 -10.34 -4.68
C SER A 212 -23.10 -11.68 -4.26
N TYR A 213 -23.99 -11.66 -3.28
CA TYR A 213 -24.67 -12.85 -2.76
C TYR A 213 -26.16 -12.61 -2.65
N THR A 214 -26.95 -13.67 -2.87
CA THR A 214 -28.35 -13.77 -2.49
C THR A 214 -28.45 -14.67 -1.27
N VAL A 215 -29.07 -14.19 -0.20
CA VAL A 215 -29.29 -14.97 1.02
C VAL A 215 -30.74 -15.39 1.07
N THR A 216 -30.99 -16.69 1.14
CA THR A 216 -32.33 -17.28 1.23
C THR A 216 -32.43 -18.04 2.56
N ASP A 217 -33.48 -17.77 3.32
CA ASP A 217 -33.84 -18.58 4.47
C ASP A 217 -34.41 -19.91 3.98
N ASN A 218 -33.74 -21.00 4.25
CA ASN A 218 -34.11 -22.34 3.75
C ASN A 218 -35.33 -22.92 4.46
N GLU A 219 -35.70 -22.42 5.65
CA GLU A 219 -36.90 -22.90 6.38
C GLU A 219 -38.18 -22.20 5.91
N THR A 220 -38.10 -20.91 5.66
CA THR A 220 -39.26 -20.10 5.28
C THR A 220 -39.34 -19.84 3.79
N GLY A 221 -38.25 -20.02 3.03
CA GLY A 221 -38.11 -19.65 1.64
C GLY A 221 -38.05 -18.13 1.40
N ASN A 222 -38.07 -17.35 2.47
CA ASN A 222 -37.95 -15.90 2.38
C ASN A 222 -36.55 -15.52 1.90
N GLN A 223 -36.48 -14.73 0.83
CA GLN A 223 -35.23 -14.06 0.46
C GLN A 223 -35.10 -12.79 1.30
N LEU A 224 -34.04 -12.67 2.05
CA LEU A 224 -33.65 -11.40 2.62
C LEU A 224 -33.33 -10.45 1.46
N GLU A 225 -34.21 -9.49 1.18
CA GLU A 225 -33.83 -8.29 0.44
C GLU A 225 -32.80 -7.54 1.25
N ILE A 226 -31.54 -7.85 1.02
CA ILE A 226 -30.44 -7.10 1.57
C ILE A 226 -30.23 -5.95 0.59
N ASP A 227 -30.49 -4.73 1.01
CA ASP A 227 -30.25 -3.50 0.23
C ASP A 227 -28.82 -3.42 -0.30
N ASN A 228 -27.91 -4.19 0.26
CA ASN A 228 -26.52 -4.29 -0.12
C ASN A 228 -26.15 -5.71 -0.54
N LYS A 229 -26.01 -5.94 -1.84
CA LYS A 229 -25.56 -7.22 -2.42
C LYS A 229 -24.17 -7.69 -1.95
N TYR A 230 -23.37 -6.79 -1.39
CA TYR A 230 -21.96 -7.03 -0.98
C TYR A 230 -21.81 -7.07 0.55
N ILE A 231 -22.65 -7.85 1.22
CA ILE A 231 -22.76 -7.97 2.68
C ILE A 231 -21.44 -8.35 3.39
N MET A 232 -20.48 -8.86 2.65
CA MET A 232 -19.15 -9.24 3.18
C MET A 232 -18.02 -8.42 2.59
N SER A 233 -18.30 -7.37 1.82
CA SER A 233 -17.28 -6.52 1.19
C SER A 233 -17.12 -5.19 1.92
N PRO A 234 -16.22 -5.09 2.92
CA PRO A 234 -16.00 -3.83 3.63
C PRO A 234 -15.47 -2.76 2.69
N LYS A 235 -15.80 -1.51 2.99
CA LYS A 235 -15.16 -0.34 2.41
C LYS A 235 -13.65 -0.34 2.74
N ASP A 236 -12.90 0.45 2.02
CA ASP A 236 -11.46 0.60 2.26
C ASP A 236 -11.21 1.56 3.45
N LEU A 237 -10.22 1.23 4.28
CA LEU A 237 -9.79 2.09 5.38
C LEU A 237 -9.23 3.40 4.85
N LYS A 238 -9.60 4.52 5.48
CA LYS A 238 -8.99 5.84 5.23
C LYS A 238 -8.90 6.61 6.55
N SER A 239 -7.69 6.82 7.05
CA SER A 239 -7.44 7.49 8.33
C SER A 239 -6.85 8.90 8.21
N VAL A 240 -6.70 9.44 7.01
CA VAL A 240 -6.03 10.73 6.79
C VAL A 240 -6.66 11.87 7.60
N ARG A 241 -7.99 11.86 7.81
CA ARG A 241 -8.70 12.90 8.56
C ARG A 241 -8.47 12.87 10.08
N PHE A 242 -7.96 11.77 10.61
CA PHE A 242 -7.67 11.61 12.04
C PHE A 242 -6.28 11.01 12.29
N ILE A 243 -5.35 11.27 11.38
CA ILE A 243 -3.96 10.81 11.50
C ILE A 243 -3.28 11.34 12.76
N ASP A 244 -3.64 12.54 13.20
CA ASP A 244 -3.24 13.17 14.45
C ASP A 244 -3.58 12.29 15.67
N LYS A 245 -4.79 11.72 15.73
CA LYS A 245 -5.18 10.79 16.79
C LYS A 245 -4.35 9.52 16.80
N MET A 246 -4.01 8.99 15.61
CA MET A 246 -3.12 7.83 15.50
C MET A 246 -1.70 8.16 16.01
N MET A 247 -1.17 9.33 15.63
CA MET A 247 0.13 9.82 16.10
C MET A 247 0.15 10.00 17.62
N ASP A 248 -0.93 10.52 18.21
CA ASP A 248 -1.09 10.72 19.65
C ASP A 248 -1.30 9.42 20.42
N ALA A 249 -1.94 8.42 19.79
CA ALA A 249 -2.06 7.07 20.34
C ALA A 249 -0.75 6.27 20.33
N GLY A 250 0.33 6.83 19.81
CA GLY A 250 1.65 6.19 19.82
C GLY A 250 2.01 5.41 18.54
N VAL A 251 1.21 5.48 17.49
CA VAL A 251 1.56 4.89 16.20
C VAL A 251 2.78 5.60 15.62
N ARG A 252 3.76 4.84 15.17
CA ARG A 252 5.02 5.35 14.58
C ARG A 252 5.25 4.87 13.16
N VAL A 253 4.63 3.77 12.74
CA VAL A 253 4.73 3.24 11.39
C VAL A 253 3.33 3.15 10.77
N PHE A 254 3.11 3.93 9.71
CA PHE A 254 1.84 4.06 9.00
C PHE A 254 1.88 3.23 7.73
N LYS A 255 1.23 2.06 7.76
CA LYS A 255 1.25 1.12 6.66
C LYS A 255 0.10 1.33 5.69
N ILE A 256 0.42 1.43 4.41
CA ILE A 256 -0.55 1.50 3.32
C ILE A 256 -0.76 0.11 2.74
N GLU A 257 -2.01 -0.38 2.64
CA GLU A 257 -2.33 -1.61 1.91
C GLU A 257 -2.51 -1.31 0.43
N GLY A 258 -1.89 -2.11 -0.45
CA GLY A 258 -2.05 -1.89 -1.89
C GLY A 258 -0.99 -2.52 -2.78
N ARG A 259 -0.34 -3.64 -2.44
CA ARG A 259 0.71 -4.30 -3.25
C ARG A 259 0.30 -4.66 -4.68
N ALA A 260 -0.99 -4.87 -4.93
CA ALA A 260 -1.54 -5.13 -6.26
C ALA A 260 -2.07 -3.86 -6.96
N ARG A 261 -1.78 -2.66 -6.42
CA ARG A 261 -2.25 -1.39 -6.99
C ARG A 261 -1.22 -0.80 -7.95
N GLY A 262 -1.71 0.05 -8.87
CA GLY A 262 -0.85 0.77 -9.81
C GLY A 262 -0.01 1.87 -9.16
N PRO A 263 1.01 2.37 -9.89
CA PRO A 263 1.91 3.40 -9.39
C PRO A 263 1.20 4.70 -9.04
N GLU A 264 0.11 5.06 -9.73
CA GLU A 264 -0.72 6.22 -9.45
C GLU A 264 -1.35 6.17 -8.05
N TYR A 265 -1.82 4.98 -7.64
CA TYR A 265 -2.35 4.77 -6.31
C TYR A 265 -1.26 4.95 -5.25
N VAL A 266 -0.12 4.30 -5.44
CA VAL A 266 0.99 4.35 -4.48
C VAL A 266 1.47 5.79 -4.32
N HIS A 267 1.70 6.51 -5.41
CA HIS A 267 2.12 7.91 -5.39
C HIS A 267 1.11 8.78 -4.64
N THR A 268 -0.16 8.73 -5.04
CA THR A 268 -1.20 9.60 -4.45
C THR A 268 -1.40 9.34 -2.97
N VAL A 269 -1.48 8.06 -2.56
CA VAL A 269 -1.72 7.73 -1.15
C VAL A 269 -0.51 8.10 -0.29
N VAL A 270 0.71 7.75 -0.70
CA VAL A 270 1.93 8.10 0.04
C VAL A 270 2.06 9.63 0.20
N SER A 271 1.87 10.40 -0.88
CA SER A 271 1.95 11.86 -0.84
C SER A 271 0.93 12.47 0.13
N CYS A 272 -0.34 12.03 0.08
CA CYS A 272 -1.38 12.53 0.98
C CYS A 272 -1.08 12.26 2.45
N TYR A 273 -0.62 11.05 2.78
CA TYR A 273 -0.28 10.70 4.17
C TYR A 273 1.00 11.40 4.66
N LYS A 274 1.97 11.60 3.79
CA LYS A 274 3.17 12.39 4.10
C LYS A 274 2.82 13.84 4.43
N GLU A 275 2.09 14.48 3.55
CA GLU A 275 1.60 15.86 3.74
C GLU A 275 0.74 15.99 5.01
N ALA A 276 -0.10 14.98 5.31
CA ALA A 276 -0.94 14.99 6.51
C ALA A 276 -0.10 14.90 7.79
N ILE A 277 0.89 13.99 7.86
CA ILE A 277 1.79 13.87 9.02
C ILE A 277 2.60 15.16 9.20
N GLU A 278 3.19 15.70 8.13
CA GLU A 278 3.92 16.97 8.16
C GLU A 278 3.03 18.10 8.66
N SER A 279 1.78 18.16 8.18
CA SER A 279 0.80 19.16 8.57
C SER A 279 0.38 19.10 10.05
N VAL A 280 0.33 17.89 10.63
CA VAL A 280 0.12 17.73 12.09
C VAL A 280 1.32 18.27 12.87
N LEU A 281 2.54 18.01 12.38
CA LEU A 281 3.78 18.40 13.06
C LEU A 281 4.03 19.92 13.02
N ASP A 282 3.66 20.57 11.93
CA ASP A 282 3.80 22.03 11.74
C ASP A 282 2.56 22.83 12.20
N GLY A 283 1.51 22.15 12.69
CA GLY A 283 0.30 22.79 13.21
C GLY A 283 -0.65 23.32 12.15
N THR A 284 -0.52 22.88 10.90
CA THR A 284 -1.36 23.32 9.76
C THR A 284 -2.39 22.28 9.33
N PHE A 285 -2.77 21.35 10.20
CA PHE A 285 -3.73 20.27 9.95
C PHE A 285 -5.17 20.77 9.99
N THR A 286 -5.61 21.46 8.92
CA THR A 286 -6.91 22.12 8.81
C THR A 286 -7.94 21.26 8.06
N GLU A 287 -9.24 21.60 8.20
CA GLU A 287 -10.32 20.90 7.48
C GLU A 287 -10.17 21.06 5.96
N GLU A 288 -9.74 22.22 5.47
CA GLU A 288 -9.52 22.46 4.04
C GLU A 288 -8.46 21.52 3.45
N LYS A 289 -7.37 21.29 4.17
CA LYS A 289 -6.35 20.32 3.76
C LYS A 289 -6.90 18.88 3.78
N LYS A 290 -7.68 18.52 4.80
CA LYS A 290 -8.32 17.21 4.90
C LYS A 290 -9.25 16.97 3.72
N ASP A 291 -10.03 17.98 3.29
CA ASP A 291 -10.92 17.89 2.14
C ASP A 291 -10.11 17.74 0.82
N GLN A 292 -9.00 18.45 0.67
CA GLN A 292 -8.10 18.28 -0.48
C GLN A 292 -7.50 16.88 -0.56
N TRP A 293 -7.07 16.31 0.57
CA TRP A 293 -6.59 14.91 0.59
C TRP A 293 -7.71 13.92 0.30
N ASP A 294 -8.91 14.15 0.80
CA ASP A 294 -10.08 13.30 0.52
C ASP A 294 -10.41 13.30 -0.98
N GLU A 295 -10.39 14.46 -1.62
CA GLU A 295 -10.59 14.59 -3.06
C GLU A 295 -9.50 13.81 -3.83
N ARG A 296 -8.22 14.03 -3.52
CA ARG A 296 -7.09 13.34 -4.16
C ARG A 296 -7.16 11.82 -3.96
N LEU A 297 -7.44 11.35 -2.75
CA LEU A 297 -7.57 9.92 -2.45
C LEU A 297 -8.76 9.28 -3.17
N SER A 298 -9.82 10.05 -3.47
CA SER A 298 -10.97 9.57 -4.23
C SER A 298 -10.67 9.32 -5.72
N THR A 299 -9.63 9.97 -6.27
CA THR A 299 -9.27 9.82 -7.70
C THR A 299 -8.64 8.47 -8.03
N VAL A 300 -8.07 7.79 -7.04
CA VAL A 300 -7.42 6.49 -7.21
C VAL A 300 -8.30 5.34 -6.70
N PHE A 301 -7.93 4.10 -7.01
CA PHE A 301 -8.72 2.92 -6.67
C PHE A 301 -9.17 2.90 -5.21
N ASN A 302 -10.48 2.79 -5.00
CA ASN A 302 -11.08 2.55 -3.68
C ASN A 302 -12.42 1.81 -3.83
N ARG A 303 -12.99 1.35 -2.70
CA ARG A 303 -14.32 0.71 -2.60
C ARG A 303 -15.30 1.54 -1.77
N GLY A 304 -15.13 2.86 -1.76
CA GLY A 304 -15.65 3.75 -0.74
C GLY A 304 -14.78 3.68 0.51
N PHE A 305 -14.88 4.69 1.35
CA PHE A 305 -14.02 4.82 2.52
C PHE A 305 -14.80 4.75 3.83
N TRP A 306 -14.13 4.29 4.88
CA TRP A 306 -14.57 4.34 6.26
C TRP A 306 -13.36 4.40 7.22
N ASP A 307 -13.61 4.67 8.48
CA ASP A 307 -12.56 4.87 9.48
C ASP A 307 -12.05 3.58 10.13
N GLY A 308 -12.53 2.42 9.67
CA GLY A 308 -12.30 1.17 10.38
C GLY A 308 -12.97 1.18 11.76
N TYR A 309 -12.41 0.44 12.69
CA TYR A 309 -12.83 0.45 14.10
C TYR A 309 -12.07 1.50 14.94
N TYR A 310 -11.19 2.26 14.32
CA TYR A 310 -10.21 3.11 15.00
C TYR A 310 -10.82 4.23 15.84
N GLN A 311 -11.98 4.75 15.44
CA GLN A 311 -12.69 5.77 16.21
C GLN A 311 -13.81 5.20 17.10
N GLY A 312 -13.81 3.88 17.38
CA GLY A 312 -14.77 3.23 18.29
C GLY A 312 -16.07 2.78 17.63
N GLN A 313 -16.13 2.71 16.28
CA GLN A 313 -17.27 2.13 15.58
C GLN A 313 -17.49 0.67 16.02
N LYS A 314 -18.76 0.31 16.29
CA LYS A 314 -19.15 -1.04 16.71
C LYS A 314 -19.53 -1.94 15.55
N MET A 315 -19.85 -1.37 14.39
CA MET A 315 -20.28 -2.10 13.19
C MET A 315 -19.41 -1.70 12.00
N GLY A 316 -19.12 -2.68 11.13
CA GLY A 316 -18.41 -2.44 9.89
C GLY A 316 -19.28 -1.71 8.85
N GLU A 317 -18.63 -1.04 7.91
CA GLU A 317 -19.28 -0.44 6.76
C GLU A 317 -18.97 -1.22 5.48
N TRP A 318 -20.00 -1.48 4.69
CA TRP A 318 -19.94 -2.30 3.49
C TRP A 318 -20.04 -1.45 2.22
N THR A 319 -19.37 -1.90 1.16
CA THR A 319 -19.56 -1.26 -0.14
C THR A 319 -20.92 -1.64 -0.73
N LYS A 320 -21.60 -0.68 -1.37
CA LYS A 320 -22.90 -0.92 -2.04
C LYS A 320 -22.74 -1.47 -3.47
N ASP A 321 -21.59 -1.24 -4.10
CA ASP A 321 -21.34 -1.56 -5.50
C ASP A 321 -20.08 -2.41 -5.67
N TYR A 322 -20.02 -3.13 -6.79
CA TYR A 322 -18.85 -3.91 -7.17
C TYR A 322 -17.74 -3.01 -7.78
N GLY A 323 -16.51 -3.28 -7.40
CA GLY A 323 -15.34 -2.78 -8.10
C GLY A 323 -14.77 -1.47 -7.58
N ASN A 324 -14.28 -0.68 -8.51
CA ASN A 324 -13.56 0.56 -8.26
C ASN A 324 -14.52 1.75 -8.22
N LYS A 325 -14.45 2.55 -7.15
CA LYS A 325 -15.20 3.80 -6.97
C LYS A 325 -14.33 5.05 -7.20
N ALA A 326 -13.17 4.90 -7.81
CA ALA A 326 -12.35 6.05 -8.15
C ALA A 326 -13.13 7.03 -9.03
N THR A 327 -13.02 8.31 -8.74
CA THR A 327 -13.66 9.39 -9.52
C THR A 327 -12.98 9.61 -10.87
N GLU A 328 -11.77 9.10 -11.04
CA GLU A 328 -11.01 9.15 -12.30
C GLU A 328 -10.65 7.74 -12.80
N LYS A 329 -10.56 7.61 -14.11
CA LYS A 329 -9.99 6.43 -14.77
C LYS A 329 -8.91 6.83 -15.75
N LYS A 330 -7.91 5.96 -15.90
CA LYS A 330 -6.83 6.15 -16.88
C LYS A 330 -7.20 5.51 -18.22
N VAL A 331 -7.06 6.28 -19.28
CA VAL A 331 -7.27 5.86 -20.68
C VAL A 331 -5.92 5.90 -21.40
N LEU A 332 -5.49 4.78 -21.94
CA LEU A 332 -4.20 4.68 -22.64
C LEU A 332 -4.18 5.59 -23.88
N ILE A 333 -3.15 6.39 -24.00
CA ILE A 333 -2.86 7.23 -25.17
C ILE A 333 -1.74 6.60 -26.01
N GLY A 334 -0.66 6.20 -25.36
CA GLY A 334 0.51 5.67 -26.06
C GLY A 334 1.72 5.58 -25.16
N LYS A 335 2.88 5.92 -25.71
CA LYS A 335 4.14 5.82 -24.97
C LYS A 335 5.12 6.93 -25.32
N VAL A 336 6.03 7.19 -24.40
CA VAL A 336 7.20 8.06 -24.60
C VAL A 336 8.17 7.41 -25.58
N ILE A 337 8.60 8.17 -26.58
CA ILE A 337 9.62 7.77 -27.55
C ILE A 337 10.99 8.29 -27.12
N LYS A 338 11.04 9.60 -26.75
CA LYS A 338 12.29 10.27 -26.40
C LYS A 338 12.04 11.40 -25.41
N TYR A 339 13.02 11.65 -24.57
CA TYR A 339 13.05 12.82 -23.70
C TYR A 339 14.19 13.78 -24.12
N PHE A 340 13.85 15.05 -24.29
CA PHE A 340 14.78 16.12 -24.62
C PHE A 340 15.13 16.91 -23.37
N SER A 341 16.17 16.48 -22.67
CA SER A 341 16.51 16.99 -21.32
C SER A 341 16.81 18.50 -21.27
N ARG A 342 17.35 19.09 -22.35
CA ARG A 342 17.60 20.55 -22.39
C ARG A 342 16.34 21.39 -22.51
N LEU A 343 15.26 20.79 -23.01
CA LEU A 343 13.99 21.47 -23.27
C LEU A 343 12.92 21.12 -22.22
N GLY A 344 13.12 20.07 -21.41
CA GLY A 344 12.08 19.54 -20.53
C GLY A 344 10.87 18.97 -21.29
N VAL A 345 11.09 18.37 -22.46
CA VAL A 345 10.03 17.95 -23.37
C VAL A 345 10.14 16.46 -23.66
N ALA A 346 9.01 15.76 -23.67
CA ALA A 346 8.87 14.40 -24.13
C ALA A 346 8.23 14.33 -25.51
N GLU A 347 8.84 13.56 -26.42
CA GLU A 347 8.19 13.09 -27.63
C GLU A 347 7.40 11.82 -27.30
N VAL A 348 6.11 11.81 -27.63
CA VAL A 348 5.21 10.70 -27.36
C VAL A 348 4.55 10.22 -28.65
N ALA A 349 4.44 8.89 -28.82
CA ALA A 349 3.64 8.28 -29.87
C ALA A 349 2.20 8.14 -29.37
N VAL A 350 1.26 8.69 -30.08
CA VAL A 350 -0.19 8.54 -29.82
C VAL A 350 -0.65 7.27 -30.52
N GLU A 351 -0.72 6.16 -29.78
CA GLU A 351 -1.01 4.82 -30.32
C GLU A 351 -2.50 4.46 -30.24
N ALA A 352 -3.17 4.97 -29.20
CA ALA A 352 -4.59 4.73 -28.94
C ALA A 352 -5.24 6.01 -28.41
N ASN A 353 -6.49 6.26 -28.76
CA ASN A 353 -7.22 7.45 -28.33
C ASN A 353 -6.55 8.78 -28.73
N THR A 354 -7.12 9.87 -28.29
CA THR A 354 -6.67 11.24 -28.54
C THR A 354 -6.63 12.01 -27.23
N PHE A 355 -5.89 13.12 -27.17
CA PHE A 355 -5.98 14.04 -26.05
C PHE A 355 -5.90 15.48 -26.55
N VAL A 356 -6.42 16.42 -25.73
CA VAL A 356 -6.45 17.85 -26.07
C VAL A 356 -5.67 18.67 -25.04
N LYS A 357 -5.32 19.87 -25.44
CA LYS A 357 -4.68 20.85 -24.55
C LYS A 357 -5.53 21.10 -23.29
N GLY A 358 -4.88 21.11 -22.14
CA GLY A 358 -5.51 21.27 -20.82
C GLY A 358 -5.95 19.96 -20.15
N GLU A 359 -6.00 18.82 -20.88
CA GLU A 359 -6.34 17.54 -20.27
C GLU A 359 -5.27 17.08 -19.27
N LYS A 360 -5.73 16.44 -18.20
CA LYS A 360 -4.89 15.82 -17.17
C LYS A 360 -4.29 14.53 -17.68
N LEU A 361 -2.99 14.42 -17.63
CA LEU A 361 -2.21 13.29 -18.12
C LEU A 361 -1.47 12.58 -16.99
N LEU A 362 -1.15 11.31 -17.23
CA LEU A 362 -0.34 10.46 -16.34
C LEU A 362 0.69 9.72 -17.17
N ILE A 363 1.97 9.87 -16.84
CA ILE A 363 3.05 9.04 -17.38
C ILE A 363 3.47 8.03 -16.31
N THR A 364 3.55 6.75 -16.69
CA THR A 364 4.02 5.69 -15.79
C THR A 364 5.16 4.89 -16.40
N GLY A 365 6.16 4.54 -15.59
CA GLY A 365 7.30 3.75 -16.04
C GLY A 365 8.16 3.25 -14.88
N ASN A 366 9.02 2.27 -15.16
CA ASN A 366 9.84 1.59 -14.14
C ASN A 366 10.71 2.51 -13.29
N SER A 367 11.23 3.59 -13.89
CA SER A 367 12.04 4.59 -13.20
C SER A 367 11.29 5.90 -12.96
N THR A 368 10.25 6.17 -13.75
CA THR A 368 9.44 7.39 -13.67
C THR A 368 8.38 7.28 -12.56
N GLY A 369 7.95 6.04 -12.25
CA GLY A 369 6.89 5.83 -11.27
C GLY A 369 5.53 6.28 -11.80
N ALA A 370 4.98 7.32 -11.20
CA ALA A 370 3.75 8.00 -11.64
C ALA A 370 4.00 9.51 -11.69
N MET A 371 3.89 10.09 -12.86
CA MET A 371 4.06 11.52 -13.09
C MET A 371 2.76 12.12 -13.60
N PHE A 372 2.14 12.97 -12.79
CA PHE A 372 0.92 13.70 -13.14
C PHE A 372 1.29 15.04 -13.76
N LEU A 373 0.62 15.43 -14.85
CA LEU A 373 0.81 16.70 -15.54
C LEU A 373 -0.47 17.12 -16.28
N ASN A 374 -0.54 18.36 -16.70
CA ASN A 374 -1.55 18.82 -17.65
C ASN A 374 -0.91 19.00 -19.02
N ALA A 375 -1.65 18.76 -20.09
CA ALA A 375 -1.21 19.00 -21.46
C ALA A 375 -1.22 20.50 -21.77
N GLU A 376 -0.32 21.29 -21.15
CA GLU A 376 -0.29 22.76 -21.31
C GLU A 376 0.01 23.18 -22.74
N GLU A 377 0.87 22.43 -23.43
CA GLU A 377 1.24 22.64 -24.81
C GLU A 377 1.39 21.29 -25.52
N ILE A 378 0.91 21.22 -26.75
CA ILE A 378 1.08 20.06 -27.64
C ILE A 378 1.67 20.57 -28.93
N ARG A 379 2.75 19.94 -29.43
CA ARG A 379 3.33 20.28 -30.74
C ARG A 379 3.37 19.06 -31.65
N TYR A 380 2.90 19.26 -32.88
CA TYR A 380 3.05 18.33 -33.98
C TYR A 380 3.88 18.97 -35.07
N ASP A 381 4.95 18.32 -35.51
CA ASP A 381 5.93 18.88 -36.45
C ASP A 381 6.39 20.31 -36.07
N LEU A 382 6.71 20.50 -34.78
CA LEU A 382 7.13 21.75 -34.16
C LEU A 382 6.05 22.86 -34.08
N ASN A 383 4.89 22.67 -34.67
CA ASN A 383 3.78 23.60 -34.62
C ASN A 383 2.87 23.32 -33.44
N PRO A 384 2.40 24.34 -32.70
CA PRO A 384 1.43 24.14 -31.64
C PRO A 384 0.10 23.67 -32.23
N VAL A 385 -0.53 22.69 -31.54
CA VAL A 385 -1.83 22.15 -31.89
C VAL A 385 -2.67 22.02 -30.62
N ASP A 386 -3.99 22.09 -30.74
CA ASP A 386 -4.90 21.96 -29.60
C ASP A 386 -5.26 20.49 -29.32
N LYS A 387 -5.02 19.60 -30.26
CA LYS A 387 -5.37 18.18 -30.17
C LYS A 387 -4.27 17.30 -30.73
N ALA A 388 -3.98 16.21 -30.06
CA ALA A 388 -3.11 15.13 -30.53
C ALA A 388 -3.97 13.99 -31.07
N GLU A 389 -3.75 13.62 -32.34
CA GLU A 389 -4.51 12.57 -33.00
C GLU A 389 -3.77 11.22 -32.97
N GLN A 390 -4.52 10.14 -33.01
CA GLN A 390 -3.96 8.79 -33.11
C GLN A 390 -3.05 8.66 -34.36
N GLY A 391 -1.92 8.01 -34.18
CA GLY A 391 -0.89 7.85 -35.24
C GLY A 391 0.16 8.97 -35.26
N TRP A 392 -0.06 10.07 -34.53
CA TRP A 392 0.89 11.17 -34.46
C TRP A 392 2.03 10.92 -33.48
N ARG A 393 3.14 11.60 -33.74
CA ARG A 393 4.20 11.82 -32.75
C ARG A 393 4.14 13.29 -32.36
N VAL A 394 3.88 13.53 -31.11
CA VAL A 394 3.72 14.90 -30.58
C VAL A 394 4.73 15.14 -29.46
N SER A 395 5.05 16.40 -29.23
CA SER A 395 5.90 16.81 -28.13
C SER A 395 5.06 17.51 -27.07
N ILE A 396 5.29 17.16 -25.80
CA ILE A 396 4.64 17.78 -24.62
C ILE A 396 5.69 18.15 -23.58
N PRO A 397 5.58 19.30 -22.90
CA PRO A 397 6.39 19.63 -21.73
C PRO A 397 6.13 18.62 -20.61
N VAL A 398 7.18 18.21 -19.90
CA VAL A 398 7.10 17.33 -18.75
C VAL A 398 7.91 17.89 -17.58
N PRO A 399 7.43 17.77 -16.32
CA PRO A 399 8.08 18.40 -15.17
C PRO A 399 9.40 17.76 -14.78
N ASP A 400 9.61 16.49 -15.13
CA ASP A 400 10.84 15.76 -14.82
C ASP A 400 11.15 14.73 -15.91
N LYS A 401 12.29 14.06 -15.77
CA LYS A 401 12.83 13.10 -16.72
C LYS A 401 11.95 11.86 -16.87
N VAL A 402 11.50 11.60 -18.09
CA VAL A 402 10.81 10.38 -18.52
C VAL A 402 11.71 9.47 -19.35
N ARG A 403 11.30 8.23 -19.59
CA ARG A 403 12.10 7.23 -20.31
C ARG A 403 11.36 6.72 -21.55
N PRO A 404 12.08 6.29 -22.59
CA PRO A 404 11.48 5.54 -23.69
C PRO A 404 10.66 4.36 -23.17
N ASN A 405 9.49 4.14 -23.77
CA ASN A 405 8.50 3.13 -23.42
C ASN A 405 7.70 3.40 -22.12
N ASP A 406 7.92 4.51 -21.41
CA ASP A 406 6.98 4.94 -20.36
C ASP A 406 5.60 5.13 -21.01
N LYS A 407 4.55 4.65 -20.32
CA LYS A 407 3.18 4.70 -20.85
C LYS A 407 2.54 6.06 -20.56
N LEU A 408 1.89 6.64 -21.57
CA LEU A 408 1.09 7.85 -21.42
C LEU A 408 -0.39 7.51 -21.37
N PHE A 409 -1.06 8.05 -20.37
CA PHE A 409 -2.52 7.95 -20.18
C PHE A 409 -3.11 9.35 -20.04
N LYS A 410 -4.37 9.52 -20.44
CA LYS A 410 -5.20 10.62 -19.94
C LYS A 410 -6.08 10.17 -18.79
N LEU A 411 -6.35 11.08 -17.88
CA LEU A 411 -7.23 10.87 -16.75
C LEU A 411 -8.59 11.51 -17.07
N VAL A 412 -9.64 10.69 -17.02
CA VAL A 412 -10.99 11.14 -17.31
C VAL A 412 -11.89 10.85 -16.11
N VAL A 413 -12.85 11.73 -15.88
CA VAL A 413 -13.87 11.54 -14.82
C VAL A 413 -14.69 10.29 -15.14
N ASN A 414 -14.96 9.47 -14.12
CA ASN A 414 -15.79 8.26 -14.23
C ASN A 414 -17.27 8.59 -14.31
#